data_36140ef04fbf01c37d8095f2fb56d079
#
_entry.id   36140ef04fbf01c37d8095f2fb56d079
#
_cell.length_a   1.000
_cell.length_b   1.000
_cell.length_c   1.000
_cell.angle_alpha   90.00
_cell.angle_beta   90.00
_cell.angle_gamma   90.00
#
_symmetry.space_group_name_H-M   'P 1'
#
loop_
_entity.id
_entity.type
_entity.pdbx_description
1 polymer ?
#
loop_
_entity_poly.entity_id
_entity_poly.type
_entity_poly.pdbx_seq_one_letter_code
_entity_poly.pdbx_strand_id
1 'polypeptide(L)'
;KIKPTFAWKRILAEVTAVRSLSTDMVLLTLKPNHNFDLSQVSAGQSILITLMIQGIYHQRSYSIIDITPHGEIRLGIKVQGLVSSAAQLLHVGDCIEISQAQGDFVLHQGQQPALLIASGSGITAIYSLLQQAITQNLIEIHVVYFNRAEVFHQEILDLAKQYPQLKYH
;
A
#
# COMPACT_ATOMS: atom_id res chain seq x y z
N LYS A 1 13.08 10.65 21.40
CA LYS A 1 12.55 10.39 20.04
C LYS A 1 13.16 11.41 19.09
N ILE A 2 13.87 10.97 18.03
CA ILE A 2 14.39 11.86 16.99
C ILE A 2 13.20 12.25 16.11
N LYS A 3 12.99 13.55 15.92
CA LYS A 3 11.93 14.01 15.01
C LYS A 3 12.30 13.61 13.58
N PRO A 4 11.37 13.11 12.74
CA PRO A 4 11.64 12.65 11.37
C PRO A 4 12.32 13.71 10.49
N THR A 5 12.09 14.99 10.77
CA THR A 5 12.64 16.14 10.03
C THR A 5 14.15 16.34 10.19
N PHE A 6 14.80 15.68 11.17
CA PHE A 6 16.25 15.85 11.43
C PHE A 6 17.09 14.67 10.96
N ALA A 7 16.52 13.68 10.27
CA ALA A 7 17.25 12.52 9.80
C ALA A 7 17.98 12.80 8.49
N TRP A 8 19.30 12.97 8.54
CA TRP A 8 20.11 13.14 7.32
C TRP A 8 20.09 11.83 6.49
N LYS A 9 19.66 11.93 5.23
CA LYS A 9 19.61 10.83 4.26
C LYS A 9 18.76 9.59 4.63
N ARG A 10 18.25 9.47 5.85
CA ARG A 10 17.34 8.39 6.22
C ARG A 10 15.90 8.82 5.92
N ILE A 11 15.16 7.91 5.34
CA ILE A 11 13.71 8.12 5.17
C ILE A 11 13.03 7.57 6.42
N LEU A 12 12.51 8.47 7.23
CA LEU A 12 11.74 8.15 8.42
C LEU A 12 10.28 8.52 8.17
N ALA A 13 9.37 7.72 8.69
CA ALA A 13 7.95 7.99 8.63
C ALA A 13 7.31 7.89 10.00
N GLU A 14 6.45 8.86 10.31
CA GLU A 14 5.61 8.86 11.49
C GLU A 14 4.34 8.06 11.21
N VAL A 15 3.96 7.18 12.11
CA VAL A 15 2.68 6.48 12.08
C VAL A 15 1.58 7.46 12.43
N THR A 16 0.67 7.71 11.49
CA THR A 16 -0.48 8.61 11.70
C THR A 16 -1.79 7.87 11.94
N ALA A 17 -1.90 6.62 11.48
CA ALA A 17 -3.02 5.75 11.81
C ALA A 17 -2.65 4.26 11.71
N VAL A 18 -3.27 3.46 12.56
CA VAL A 18 -3.33 1.99 12.46
C VAL A 18 -4.78 1.58 12.60
N ARG A 19 -5.34 0.93 11.58
CA ARG A 19 -6.76 0.51 11.55
C ARG A 19 -6.86 -0.94 11.10
N SER A 20 -7.82 -1.68 11.64
CA SER A 20 -8.15 -3.02 11.12
C SER A 20 -8.85 -2.90 9.76
N LEU A 21 -8.42 -3.70 8.78
CA LEU A 21 -9.13 -3.92 7.51
C LEU A 21 -9.89 -5.24 7.52
N SER A 22 -9.39 -6.25 8.24
CA SER A 22 -10.03 -7.54 8.47
C SER A 22 -9.46 -8.15 9.76
N THR A 23 -9.85 -9.37 10.09
CA THR A 23 -9.35 -10.11 11.26
C THR A 23 -7.83 -10.34 11.23
N ASP A 24 -7.23 -10.38 10.03
CA ASP A 24 -5.81 -10.69 9.81
C ASP A 24 -5.08 -9.62 8.98
N MET A 25 -5.69 -8.45 8.77
CA MET A 25 -5.10 -7.38 7.96
C MET A 25 -5.30 -6.00 8.57
N VAL A 26 -4.25 -5.19 8.59
CA VAL A 26 -4.26 -3.82 9.11
C VAL A 26 -3.91 -2.82 8.01
N LEU A 27 -4.52 -1.65 8.08
CA LEU A 27 -4.14 -0.45 7.32
C LEU A 27 -3.18 0.37 8.18
N LEU A 28 -1.97 0.54 7.71
CA LEU A 28 -0.96 1.40 8.32
C LEU A 28 -0.85 2.67 7.47
N THR A 29 -1.02 3.83 8.11
CA THR A 29 -0.84 5.14 7.45
C THR A 29 0.42 5.79 8.00
N LEU A 30 1.29 6.23 7.11
CA LEU A 30 2.62 6.74 7.39
C LEU A 30 2.81 8.11 6.77
N LYS A 31 3.28 9.07 7.56
CA LYS A 31 3.71 10.39 7.09
C LYS A 31 5.24 10.42 6.94
N PRO A 32 5.78 10.31 5.73
CA PRO A 32 7.21 10.31 5.52
C PRO A 32 7.82 11.70 5.75
N ASN A 33 9.13 11.73 6.05
CA ASN A 33 9.89 12.97 6.08
C ASN A 33 10.22 13.46 4.65
N HIS A 34 10.84 14.64 4.54
CA HIS A 34 11.19 15.29 3.27
C HIS A 34 12.20 14.50 2.41
N ASN A 35 12.84 13.46 2.93
CA ASN A 35 13.76 12.61 2.17
C ASN A 35 12.99 11.58 1.30
N PHE A 36 11.70 11.40 1.50
CA PHE A 36 10.87 10.55 0.65
C PHE A 36 10.35 11.36 -0.54
N ASP A 37 10.68 10.92 -1.74
CA ASP A 37 10.21 11.58 -2.97
C ASP A 37 8.87 10.98 -3.42
N LEU A 38 7.79 11.68 -3.10
CA LEU A 38 6.42 11.29 -3.49
C LEU A 38 6.23 11.27 -5.01
N SER A 39 7.00 12.09 -5.76
CA SER A 39 6.86 12.16 -7.22
C SER A 39 7.38 10.91 -7.95
N GLN A 40 8.18 10.10 -7.27
CA GLN A 40 8.72 8.84 -7.79
C GLN A 40 7.84 7.62 -7.46
N VAL A 41 6.69 7.83 -6.82
CA VAL A 41 5.80 6.71 -6.48
C VAL A 41 4.89 6.38 -7.65
N SER A 42 4.90 5.12 -8.05
CA SER A 42 3.95 4.57 -9.03
C SER A 42 3.04 3.52 -8.38
N ALA A 43 1.81 3.42 -8.85
CA ALA A 43 0.89 2.36 -8.42
C ALA A 43 1.49 0.97 -8.65
N GLY A 44 1.25 0.05 -7.72
CA GLY A 44 1.81 -1.31 -7.71
C GLY A 44 3.18 -1.42 -7.04
N GLN A 45 3.88 -0.31 -6.81
CA GLN A 45 5.15 -0.31 -6.09
C GLN A 45 4.98 -0.57 -4.59
N SER A 46 6.09 -0.87 -3.94
CA SER A 46 6.18 -1.18 -2.51
C SER A 46 7.28 -0.36 -1.83
N ILE A 47 7.21 -0.28 -0.52
CA ILE A 47 8.31 0.22 0.33
C ILE A 47 8.79 -0.87 1.27
N LEU A 48 10.05 -0.81 1.65
CA LEU A 48 10.57 -1.59 2.78
C LEU A 48 10.25 -0.85 4.08
N ILE A 49 9.69 -1.56 5.05
CA ILE A 49 9.59 -1.12 6.44
C ILE A 49 10.71 -1.78 7.22
N THR A 50 11.44 -1.00 8.01
CA THR A 50 12.47 -1.48 8.92
C THR A 50 11.99 -1.31 10.37
N LEU A 51 11.87 -2.41 11.09
CA LEU A 51 11.51 -2.42 12.52
C LEU A 51 12.63 -3.07 13.33
N MET A 52 12.92 -2.51 14.52
CA MET A 52 13.81 -3.13 15.48
C MET A 52 12.98 -4.02 16.41
N ILE A 53 13.21 -5.33 16.34
CA ILE A 53 12.50 -6.34 17.12
C ILE A 53 13.54 -7.12 17.91
N GLN A 54 13.43 -7.11 19.23
CA GLN A 54 14.40 -7.77 20.14
C GLN A 54 15.87 -7.37 19.87
N GLY A 55 16.11 -6.10 19.54
CA GLY A 55 17.45 -5.57 19.28
C GLY A 55 18.01 -5.84 17.88
N ILE A 56 17.25 -6.50 17.00
CA ILE A 56 17.62 -6.82 15.61
C ILE A 56 16.74 -6.05 14.64
N TYR A 57 17.35 -5.49 13.59
CA TYR A 57 16.61 -4.85 12.50
C TYR A 57 16.05 -5.88 11.53
N HIS A 58 14.76 -5.82 11.30
CA HIS A 58 14.05 -6.65 10.36
C HIS A 58 13.41 -5.77 9.29
N GLN A 59 13.52 -6.19 8.03
CA GLN A 59 12.93 -5.49 6.90
C GLN A 59 11.91 -6.37 6.17
N ARG A 60 10.77 -5.77 5.77
CA ARG A 60 9.79 -6.41 4.88
C ARG A 60 9.19 -5.39 3.94
N SER A 61 8.93 -5.86 2.73
CA SER A 61 8.27 -5.07 1.69
C SER A 61 6.76 -5.13 1.84
N TYR A 62 6.11 -3.96 1.68
CA TYR A 62 4.66 -3.83 1.66
C TYR A 62 4.23 -2.92 0.52
N SER A 63 3.24 -3.36 -0.25
CA SER A 63 2.72 -2.60 -1.37
C SER A 63 2.02 -1.32 -0.89
N ILE A 64 2.26 -0.25 -1.62
CA ILE A 64 1.55 1.01 -1.43
C ILE A 64 0.14 0.84 -2.01
N ILE A 65 -0.87 1.07 -1.18
CA ILE A 65 -2.28 1.10 -1.62
C ILE A 65 -2.53 2.40 -2.38
N ASP A 66 -2.18 3.52 -1.74
CA ASP A 66 -2.26 4.86 -2.32
C ASP A 66 -1.45 5.87 -1.49
N ILE A 67 -1.45 7.11 -1.99
CA ILE A 67 -0.95 8.30 -1.29
C ILE A 67 -2.14 9.23 -1.04
N THR A 68 -2.32 9.64 0.21
CA THR A 68 -3.39 10.58 0.55
C THR A 68 -3.10 11.99 -0.01
N PRO A 69 -4.11 12.87 -0.15
CA PRO A 69 -3.88 14.27 -0.55
C PRO A 69 -2.92 15.04 0.36
N HIS A 70 -2.69 14.55 1.58
CA HIS A 70 -1.75 15.14 2.55
C HIS A 70 -0.34 14.53 2.47
N GLY A 71 -0.06 13.69 1.46
CA GLY A 71 1.23 13.04 1.23
C GLY A 71 1.52 11.91 2.20
N GLU A 72 0.51 11.28 2.78
CA GLU A 72 0.68 10.10 3.62
C GLU A 72 0.58 8.83 2.79
N ILE A 73 1.42 7.85 3.10
CA ILE A 73 1.47 6.54 2.45
C ILE A 73 0.54 5.58 3.19
N ARG A 74 -0.36 4.90 2.48
CA ARG A 74 -1.20 3.84 3.05
C ARG A 74 -0.75 2.47 2.60
N LEU A 75 -0.59 1.55 3.56
CA LEU A 75 -0.13 0.18 3.35
C LEU A 75 -1.14 -0.79 3.96
N GLY A 76 -1.47 -1.86 3.22
CA GLY A 76 -2.23 -2.98 3.77
C GLY A 76 -1.28 -4.10 4.18
N ILE A 77 -1.27 -4.45 5.45
CA ILE A 77 -0.34 -5.42 6.04
C ILE A 77 -1.11 -6.63 6.54
N LYS A 78 -0.90 -7.79 5.89
CA LYS A 78 -1.41 -9.05 6.41
C LYS A 78 -0.54 -9.53 7.58
N VAL A 79 -1.20 -9.77 8.72
CA VAL A 79 -0.54 -10.18 9.96
C VAL A 79 -0.33 -11.69 9.93
N GLN A 80 0.88 -12.12 9.58
CA GLN A 80 1.21 -13.55 9.45
C GLN A 80 2.66 -13.91 9.85
N GLY A 81 3.42 -12.95 10.38
CA GLY A 81 4.82 -13.18 10.75
C GLY A 81 5.37 -12.09 11.64
N LEU A 82 6.64 -12.22 12.05
CA LEU A 82 7.26 -11.40 13.07
C LEU A 82 7.15 -9.89 12.80
N VAL A 83 7.48 -9.44 11.58
CA VAL A 83 7.47 -8.01 11.25
C VAL A 83 6.05 -7.48 11.13
N SER A 84 5.13 -8.23 10.51
CA SER A 84 3.73 -7.82 10.38
C SER A 84 3.00 -7.79 11.72
N SER A 85 3.32 -8.71 12.63
CA SER A 85 2.81 -8.67 14.01
C SER A 85 3.33 -7.46 14.77
N ALA A 86 4.62 -7.12 14.61
CA ALA A 86 5.17 -5.90 15.20
C ALA A 86 4.59 -4.63 14.59
N ALA A 87 4.34 -4.63 13.27
CA ALA A 87 3.71 -3.49 12.58
C ALA A 87 2.27 -3.25 13.06
N GLN A 88 1.51 -4.30 13.40
CA GLN A 88 0.16 -4.19 13.97
C GLN A 88 0.17 -3.51 15.36
N LEU A 89 1.27 -3.62 16.10
CA LEU A 89 1.42 -3.07 17.45
C LEU A 89 1.98 -1.64 17.47
N LEU A 90 2.21 -1.05 16.31
CA LEU A 90 2.63 0.35 16.21
C LEU A 90 1.51 1.28 16.69
N HIS A 91 1.90 2.41 17.25
CA HIS A 91 0.99 3.43 17.74
C HIS A 91 1.18 4.73 16.95
N VAL A 92 0.15 5.55 16.91
CA VAL A 92 0.24 6.91 16.36
C VAL A 92 1.36 7.68 17.06
N GLY A 93 2.23 8.32 16.28
CA GLY A 93 3.43 9.03 16.75
C GLY A 93 4.69 8.15 16.82
N ASP A 94 4.60 6.83 16.58
CA ASP A 94 5.81 6.03 16.41
C ASP A 94 6.52 6.44 15.12
N CYS A 95 7.86 6.36 15.16
CA CYS A 95 8.69 6.69 14.01
C CYS A 95 9.43 5.45 13.54
N ILE A 96 9.25 5.08 12.29
CA ILE A 96 9.88 3.92 11.66
C ILE A 96 10.72 4.34 10.46
N GLU A 97 11.72 3.53 10.12
CA GLU A 97 12.50 3.73 8.89
C GLU A 97 11.83 3.00 7.72
N ILE A 98 11.77 3.69 6.58
CA ILE A 98 11.24 3.13 5.34
C ILE A 98 12.21 3.36 4.19
N SER A 99 12.05 2.60 3.09
CA SER A 99 12.75 2.88 1.84
C SER A 99 11.97 3.88 0.98
N GLN A 100 12.61 4.38 -0.10
CA GLN A 100 11.90 4.94 -1.25
C GLN A 100 11.01 3.85 -1.89
N ALA A 101 9.95 4.27 -2.58
CA ALA A 101 9.12 3.36 -3.37
C ALA A 101 9.96 2.66 -4.44
N GLN A 102 9.72 1.37 -4.65
CA GLN A 102 10.46 0.54 -5.59
C GLN A 102 9.61 -0.62 -6.12
N GLY A 103 10.05 -1.19 -7.24
CA GLY A 103 9.41 -2.36 -7.87
C GLY A 103 8.92 -2.05 -9.28
N ASP A 104 8.87 -3.10 -10.10
CA ASP A 104 8.52 -3.04 -11.53
C ASP A 104 7.10 -3.55 -11.80
N PHE A 105 6.34 -3.85 -10.74
CA PHE A 105 4.95 -4.27 -10.85
C PHE A 105 4.05 -3.05 -11.06
N VAL A 106 4.11 -2.48 -12.26
CA VAL A 106 3.40 -1.26 -12.65
C VAL A 106 2.60 -1.49 -13.92
N LEU A 107 1.57 -0.68 -14.17
CA LEU A 107 0.86 -0.70 -15.45
C LEU A 107 1.75 -0.10 -16.54
N HIS A 108 1.79 -0.78 -17.69
CA HIS A 108 2.39 -0.20 -18.88
C HIS A 108 1.59 0.99 -19.39
N GLN A 109 2.28 1.96 -19.98
CA GLN A 109 1.60 3.09 -20.61
C GLN A 109 0.83 2.61 -21.85
N GLY A 110 -0.37 3.12 -22.04
CA GLY A 110 -1.22 2.80 -23.19
C GLY A 110 -2.67 2.56 -22.76
N GLN A 111 -3.54 2.35 -23.75
CA GLN A 111 -4.97 2.08 -23.54
C GLN A 111 -5.32 0.59 -23.75
N GLN A 112 -4.38 -0.30 -23.46
CA GLN A 112 -4.63 -1.73 -23.58
C GLN A 112 -5.59 -2.21 -22.49
N PRO A 113 -6.42 -3.24 -22.76
CA PRO A 113 -7.20 -3.90 -21.73
C PRO A 113 -6.31 -4.40 -20.59
N ALA A 114 -6.77 -4.29 -19.34
CA ALA A 114 -6.05 -4.76 -18.17
C ALA A 114 -6.77 -5.94 -17.51
N LEU A 115 -6.03 -7.02 -17.24
CA LEU A 115 -6.47 -8.13 -16.40
C LEU A 115 -5.67 -8.10 -15.10
N LEU A 116 -6.32 -7.76 -14.01
CA LEU A 116 -5.75 -7.64 -12.67
C LEU A 116 -6.19 -8.84 -11.83
N ILE A 117 -5.23 -9.68 -11.43
CA ILE A 117 -5.51 -10.89 -10.66
C ILE A 117 -4.89 -10.76 -9.28
N ALA A 118 -5.70 -10.91 -8.24
CA ALA A 118 -5.27 -10.86 -6.85
C ALA A 118 -5.58 -12.13 -6.09
N SER A 119 -4.71 -12.48 -5.14
CA SER A 119 -4.98 -13.50 -4.12
C SER A 119 -4.50 -13.00 -2.76
N GLY A 120 -5.35 -13.13 -1.75
CA GLY A 120 -5.03 -12.73 -0.37
C GLY A 120 -4.58 -11.28 -0.27
N SER A 121 -3.43 -11.03 0.38
CA SER A 121 -2.87 -9.69 0.56
C SER A 121 -2.35 -9.04 -0.74
N GLY A 122 -2.23 -9.78 -1.84
CA GLY A 122 -1.89 -9.21 -3.14
C GLY A 122 -2.90 -8.16 -3.63
N ILE A 123 -4.11 -8.16 -3.06
CA ILE A 123 -5.13 -7.15 -3.37
C ILE A 123 -4.65 -5.72 -3.13
N THR A 124 -3.70 -5.47 -2.22
CA THR A 124 -3.19 -4.13 -1.93
C THR A 124 -2.49 -3.50 -3.14
N ALA A 125 -1.63 -4.26 -3.83
CA ALA A 125 -0.99 -3.83 -5.07
C ALA A 125 -2.00 -3.72 -6.21
N ILE A 126 -2.88 -4.72 -6.35
CA ILE A 126 -3.90 -4.76 -7.41
C ILE A 126 -4.89 -3.61 -7.26
N TYR A 127 -5.29 -3.24 -6.04
CA TYR A 127 -6.19 -2.11 -5.81
C TYR A 127 -5.54 -0.79 -6.23
N SER A 128 -4.24 -0.60 -5.94
CA SER A 128 -3.47 0.55 -6.42
C SER A 128 -3.44 0.62 -7.95
N LEU A 129 -3.15 -0.49 -8.62
CA LEU A 129 -3.16 -0.57 -10.10
C LEU A 129 -4.55 -0.35 -10.69
N LEU A 130 -5.61 -0.85 -10.03
CA LEU A 130 -6.99 -0.62 -10.44
C LEU A 130 -7.33 0.88 -10.44
N GLN A 131 -6.98 1.59 -9.37
CA GLN A 131 -7.20 3.04 -9.29
C GLN A 131 -6.44 3.78 -10.39
N GLN A 132 -5.21 3.38 -10.69
CA GLN A 132 -4.45 3.95 -11.81
C GLN A 132 -5.10 3.63 -13.16
N ALA A 133 -5.56 2.38 -13.39
CA ALA A 133 -6.22 1.96 -14.63
C ALA A 133 -7.50 2.80 -14.90
N ILE A 134 -8.28 3.05 -13.85
CA ILE A 134 -9.47 3.91 -13.91
C ILE A 134 -9.05 5.35 -14.24
N THR A 135 -8.04 5.89 -13.56
CA THR A 135 -7.56 7.27 -13.79
C THR A 135 -7.00 7.45 -15.20
N GLN A 136 -6.33 6.45 -15.75
CA GLN A 136 -5.86 6.43 -17.13
C GLN A 136 -6.97 6.17 -18.16
N ASN A 137 -8.19 5.91 -17.69
CA ASN A 137 -9.37 5.63 -18.50
C ASN A 137 -9.15 4.48 -19.50
N LEU A 138 -8.58 3.36 -19.02
CA LEU A 138 -8.41 2.16 -19.82
C LEU A 138 -9.76 1.68 -20.38
N ILE A 139 -9.76 1.18 -21.62
CA ILE A 139 -10.98 0.80 -22.34
C ILE A 139 -11.70 -0.40 -21.73
N GLU A 140 -10.96 -1.29 -21.07
CA GLU A 140 -11.50 -2.49 -20.40
C GLU A 140 -10.59 -2.89 -19.24
N ILE A 141 -11.20 -3.15 -18.07
CA ILE A 141 -10.50 -3.55 -16.86
C ILE A 141 -11.23 -4.76 -16.27
N HIS A 142 -10.51 -5.86 -16.11
CA HIS A 142 -11.00 -7.04 -15.41
C HIS A 142 -10.23 -7.19 -14.09
N VAL A 143 -10.96 -7.35 -12.99
CA VAL A 143 -10.40 -7.71 -11.69
C VAL A 143 -10.90 -9.08 -11.30
N VAL A 144 -9.98 -10.00 -11.00
CA VAL A 144 -10.27 -11.33 -10.47
C VAL A 144 -9.64 -11.43 -9.09
N TYR A 145 -10.46 -11.67 -8.06
CA TYR A 145 -9.99 -11.66 -6.68
C TYR A 145 -10.33 -12.94 -5.93
N PHE A 146 -9.30 -13.70 -5.58
CA PHE A 146 -9.41 -14.93 -4.79
C PHE A 146 -9.06 -14.65 -3.33
N ASN A 147 -10.05 -14.59 -2.45
CA ASN A 147 -9.80 -14.40 -1.02
C ASN A 147 -10.87 -15.00 -0.13
N ARG A 148 -10.52 -15.22 1.14
CA ARG A 148 -11.43 -15.58 2.22
C ARG A 148 -11.92 -14.36 3.02
N ALA A 149 -11.19 -13.27 2.98
CA ALA A 149 -11.53 -12.00 3.65
C ALA A 149 -11.89 -10.94 2.59
N GLU A 150 -12.95 -10.20 2.82
CA GLU A 150 -13.53 -9.26 1.84
C GLU A 150 -12.83 -7.88 1.84
N VAL A 151 -11.49 -7.85 1.97
CA VAL A 151 -10.72 -6.59 1.95
C VAL A 151 -10.85 -5.95 0.58
N PHE A 152 -11.28 -4.69 0.53
CA PHE A 152 -11.57 -3.90 -0.68
C PHE A 152 -12.67 -4.46 -1.59
N HIS A 153 -13.39 -5.50 -1.17
CA HIS A 153 -14.46 -6.09 -1.99
C HIS A 153 -15.56 -5.09 -2.28
N GLN A 154 -16.07 -4.41 -1.24
CA GLN A 154 -17.15 -3.44 -1.41
C GLN A 154 -16.70 -2.22 -2.22
N GLU A 155 -15.49 -1.73 -1.98
CA GLU A 155 -14.91 -0.62 -2.73
C GLU A 155 -14.79 -0.94 -4.24
N ILE A 156 -14.35 -2.17 -4.57
CA ILE A 156 -14.24 -2.60 -5.99
C ILE A 156 -15.64 -2.75 -6.61
N LEU A 157 -16.63 -3.29 -5.87
CA LEU A 157 -18.01 -3.36 -6.34
C LEU A 157 -18.60 -1.96 -6.63
N ASP A 158 -18.33 -1.00 -5.76
CA ASP A 158 -18.82 0.37 -5.95
C ASP A 158 -18.13 1.07 -7.12
N LEU A 159 -16.84 0.81 -7.32
CA LEU A 159 -16.11 1.24 -8.53
C LEU A 159 -16.70 0.60 -9.80
N ALA A 160 -17.02 -0.69 -9.78
CA ALA A 160 -17.62 -1.38 -10.93
C ALA A 160 -19.00 -0.85 -11.32
N LYS A 161 -19.79 -0.36 -10.34
CA LYS A 161 -21.06 0.34 -10.63
C LYS A 161 -20.84 1.71 -11.27
N GLN A 162 -19.76 2.42 -10.88
CA GLN A 162 -19.45 3.75 -11.35
C GLN A 162 -18.74 3.76 -12.71
N TYR A 163 -17.92 2.73 -12.99
CA TYR A 163 -17.08 2.63 -14.18
C TYR A 163 -17.48 1.41 -15.04
N PRO A 164 -18.30 1.58 -16.11
CA PRO A 164 -18.81 0.46 -16.90
C PRO A 164 -17.73 -0.41 -17.57
N GLN A 165 -16.53 0.15 -17.81
CA GLN A 165 -15.38 -0.60 -18.34
C GLN A 165 -14.74 -1.54 -17.33
N LEU A 166 -15.08 -1.44 -16.02
CA LEU A 166 -14.58 -2.33 -14.97
C LEU A 166 -15.52 -3.51 -14.77
N LYS A 167 -14.97 -4.71 -14.92
CA LYS A 167 -15.64 -5.99 -14.63
C LYS A 167 -14.94 -6.66 -13.44
N TYR A 168 -15.70 -6.97 -12.40
CA TYR A 168 -15.21 -7.62 -11.18
C TYR A 168 -15.74 -9.04 -11.08
N HIS A 169 -14.85 -10.02 -10.82
CA HIS A 169 -15.12 -11.45 -10.78
C HIS A 169 -14.68 -12.09 -9.45
#